data_7f7b1200057ba72df8450aa74dfebd7f
#
_entry.id   7f7b1200057ba72df8450aa74dfebd7f
#
_cell.length_a   1.000
_cell.length_b   1.000
_cell.length_c   1.000
_cell.angle_alpha   90.00
_cell.angle_beta   90.00
_cell.angle_gamma   90.00
#
_symmetry.space_group_name_H-M   'P 1'
#
loop_
_entity.id
_entity.type
_entity.pdbx_description
1 polymer ?
#
loop_
_entity_poly.entity_id
_entity_poly.type
_entity_poly.pdbx_seq_one_letter_code
_entity_poly.pdbx_strand_id
1 'polypeptide(L)'
;MLFRSTNDMNMVKTNNTHLQKKYKALSNAPDNALNAICPYYTMFPLEYPLKALKKHKKDAPLTVDPFCGRGTTLYAARKMQLNAWGVDTSPIAVAVAKAKLAVCDFEEPILLARDILEAIEPANIPETPFFMAAYHPTVLREICALREGLQQLENESNASVILKAAILGCLHGPLSKHIESAGYFSNQMPRTYASKPDYAVRYWE
;
A
#
# COMPACT_ATOMS: atom_id res chain seq x y z
N MET A 1 16.83 -3.98 -5.10
CA MET A 1 16.55 -3.66 -3.69
C MET A 1 15.66 -2.42 -3.69
N LEU A 2 14.35 -2.59 -3.67
CA LEU A 2 13.40 -1.50 -3.97
C LEU A 2 13.21 -0.49 -2.82
N PHE A 3 13.57 -0.83 -1.59
CA PHE A 3 13.54 0.10 -0.46
C PHE A 3 14.63 -0.26 0.53
N ARG A 4 15.53 0.68 0.84
CA ARG A 4 16.55 0.50 1.88
C ARG A 4 15.87 0.48 3.25
N SER A 5 16.09 -0.59 3.99
CA SER A 5 15.81 -0.65 5.43
C SER A 5 16.87 0.18 6.17
N THR A 6 16.47 1.29 6.75
CA THR A 6 17.18 1.82 7.91
C THR A 6 16.71 1.05 9.14
N ASN A 7 17.60 0.75 10.06
CA ASN A 7 17.37 -0.04 11.28
C ASN A 7 16.41 0.60 12.31
N ASP A 8 15.63 1.59 11.91
CA ASP A 8 14.67 2.25 12.79
C ASP A 8 13.35 1.47 12.80
N MET A 9 12.88 1.14 13.99
CA MET A 9 11.54 0.60 14.19
C MET A 9 10.50 1.56 13.60
N ASN A 10 9.93 1.20 12.46
CA ASN A 10 8.94 2.02 11.77
C ASN A 10 7.62 2.01 12.53
N MET A 11 7.28 3.12 13.14
CA MET A 11 6.04 3.30 13.89
C MET A 11 4.96 3.97 13.03
N VAL A 12 3.77 3.40 13.04
CA VAL A 12 2.57 3.95 12.38
C VAL A 12 1.60 4.43 13.46
N LYS A 13 1.20 5.70 13.40
CA LYS A 13 0.29 6.33 14.38
C LYS A 13 -0.98 6.85 13.72
N THR A 14 -2.09 6.77 14.41
CA THR A 14 -3.34 7.45 14.05
C THR A 14 -3.49 8.72 14.89
N ASN A 15 -3.68 9.88 14.26
CA ASN A 15 -3.99 11.14 14.93
C ASN A 15 -5.46 11.52 14.66
N ASN A 16 -6.29 11.49 15.67
CA ASN A 16 -7.76 11.62 15.53
C ASN A 16 -8.31 13.05 15.41
N THR A 17 -7.54 14.09 15.68
CA THR A 17 -8.07 15.45 15.87
C THR A 17 -8.60 16.14 14.61
N HIS A 18 -8.11 15.78 13.41
CA HIS A 18 -8.57 16.35 12.12
C HIS A 18 -9.52 15.43 11.32
N LEU A 19 -9.66 14.19 11.72
CA LEU A 19 -10.34 13.15 10.95
C LEU A 19 -11.87 13.15 11.06
N GLN A 20 -12.41 13.67 12.15
CA GLN A 20 -13.84 13.55 12.47
C GLN A 20 -14.81 14.20 11.46
N LYS A 21 -14.42 15.29 10.79
CA LYS A 21 -15.28 15.97 9.80
C LYS A 21 -15.28 15.31 8.41
N LYS A 22 -14.16 14.72 7.98
CA LYS A 22 -14.03 14.09 6.64
C LYS A 22 -14.62 12.66 6.59
N TYR A 23 -14.70 11.97 7.71
CA TYR A 23 -15.18 10.57 7.76
C TYR A 23 -16.66 10.36 7.48
N LYS A 24 -17.51 11.34 7.75
CA LYS A 24 -18.95 11.22 7.45
C LYS A 24 -19.24 11.09 5.95
N ALA A 25 -18.35 11.61 5.10
CA ALA A 25 -18.47 11.53 3.65
C ALA A 25 -17.93 10.19 3.08
N LEU A 26 -17.03 9.51 3.79
CA LEU A 26 -16.38 8.26 3.36
C LEU A 26 -17.11 7.00 3.82
N SER A 27 -18.22 7.13 4.56
CA SER A 27 -18.97 5.99 5.10
C SER A 27 -19.61 5.09 4.03
N ASN A 28 -19.69 5.56 2.78
CA ASN A 28 -20.24 4.82 1.64
C ASN A 28 -19.17 4.28 0.67
N ALA A 29 -17.89 4.57 0.91
CA ALA A 29 -16.83 3.93 0.13
C ALA A 29 -16.73 2.45 0.50
N PRO A 30 -16.49 1.53 -0.45
CA PRO A 30 -16.35 0.12 -0.14
C PRO A 30 -15.15 -0.06 0.78
N ASP A 31 -15.42 -0.20 2.07
CA ASP A 31 -14.44 -0.41 3.16
C ASP A 31 -13.42 -1.50 2.86
N ASN A 32 -13.79 -2.40 1.96
CA ASN A 32 -12.95 -3.52 1.55
C ASN A 32 -11.85 -3.13 0.57
N ALA A 33 -12.03 -2.11 -0.27
CA ALA A 33 -11.05 -1.75 -1.30
C ALA A 33 -9.74 -1.24 -0.67
N LEU A 34 -9.82 -0.29 0.26
CA LEU A 34 -8.64 0.23 0.94
C LEU A 34 -7.97 -0.84 1.84
N ASN A 35 -8.76 -1.71 2.47
CA ASN A 35 -8.20 -2.82 3.25
C ASN A 35 -7.47 -3.84 2.37
N ALA A 36 -7.80 -3.92 1.08
CA ALA A 36 -7.21 -4.82 0.09
C ALA A 36 -6.13 -4.17 -0.79
N ILE A 37 -5.73 -2.92 -0.53
CA ILE A 37 -4.89 -2.09 -1.43
C ILE A 37 -3.60 -2.78 -1.90
N CYS A 38 -2.99 -3.60 -1.08
CA CYS A 38 -1.82 -4.38 -1.46
C CYS A 38 -1.94 -5.78 -0.85
N PRO A 39 -2.19 -6.82 -1.63
CA PRO A 39 -2.20 -8.20 -1.14
C PRO A 39 -0.78 -8.60 -0.74
N TYR A 40 -0.53 -8.66 0.56
CA TYR A 40 0.75 -9.00 1.16
C TYR A 40 0.53 -9.91 2.37
N TYR A 41 0.93 -11.17 2.28
CA TYR A 41 0.65 -12.22 3.26
C TYR A 41 -0.84 -12.41 3.60
N THR A 42 -1.10 -13.35 4.51
CA THR A 42 -2.44 -13.59 5.03
C THR A 42 -2.89 -12.45 5.93
N MET A 43 -4.16 -12.14 5.88
CA MET A 43 -4.79 -11.12 6.71
C MET A 43 -6.02 -11.75 7.37
N PHE A 44 -6.20 -11.54 8.65
CA PHE A 44 -7.45 -11.92 9.30
C PHE A 44 -8.59 -10.96 8.88
N PRO A 45 -9.85 -11.43 8.91
CA PRO A 45 -11.01 -10.62 8.55
C PRO A 45 -11.10 -9.35 9.41
N LEU A 46 -11.50 -8.23 8.82
CA LEU A 46 -11.61 -6.93 9.48
C LEU A 46 -12.59 -6.97 10.66
N GLU A 47 -13.61 -7.81 10.58
CA GLU A 47 -14.63 -8.00 11.61
C GLU A 47 -14.04 -8.47 12.95
N TYR A 48 -12.95 -9.22 12.90
CA TYR A 48 -12.30 -9.72 14.11
C TYR A 48 -11.78 -8.60 15.01
N PRO A 49 -10.89 -7.71 14.55
CA PRO A 49 -10.42 -6.58 15.38
C PRO A 49 -11.52 -5.58 15.67
N LEU A 50 -12.50 -5.36 14.77
CA LEU A 50 -13.65 -4.51 15.05
C LEU A 50 -14.46 -5.02 16.26
N LYS A 51 -14.71 -6.34 16.31
CA LYS A 51 -15.43 -6.96 17.44
C LYS A 51 -14.63 -6.87 18.74
N ALA A 52 -13.32 -7.13 18.70
CA ALA A 52 -12.45 -7.03 19.86
C ALA A 52 -12.37 -5.60 20.39
N LEU A 53 -12.12 -4.62 19.52
CA LEU A 53 -12.03 -3.21 19.89
C LEU A 53 -13.37 -2.66 20.44
N LYS A 54 -14.50 -3.08 19.85
CA LYS A 54 -15.84 -2.68 20.36
C LYS A 54 -16.04 -3.11 21.81
N LYS A 55 -15.57 -4.32 22.17
CA LYS A 55 -15.66 -4.84 23.53
C LYS A 55 -14.86 -4.01 24.53
N HIS A 56 -13.70 -3.49 24.15
CA HIS A 56 -12.75 -2.81 25.02
C HIS A 56 -12.69 -1.30 24.85
N LYS A 57 -13.52 -0.72 23.97
CA LYS A 57 -13.47 0.71 23.62
C LYS A 57 -13.52 1.67 24.81
N LYS A 58 -14.23 1.31 25.88
CA LYS A 58 -14.40 2.17 27.06
C LYS A 58 -13.17 2.16 27.97
N ASP A 59 -12.42 1.07 27.95
CA ASP A 59 -11.35 0.80 28.92
C ASP A 59 -9.96 1.07 28.35
N ALA A 60 -9.84 1.20 27.02
CA ALA A 60 -8.56 1.32 26.33
C ALA A 60 -8.54 2.56 25.42
N PRO A 61 -7.90 3.66 25.84
CA PRO A 61 -7.76 4.86 25.04
C PRO A 61 -6.78 4.71 23.86
N LEU A 62 -5.95 3.67 23.89
CA LEU A 62 -4.92 3.40 22.89
C LEU A 62 -4.89 1.91 22.53
N THR A 63 -4.92 1.62 21.25
CA THR A 63 -4.67 0.28 20.70
C THR A 63 -3.22 0.19 20.25
N VAL A 64 -2.51 -0.83 20.69
CA VAL A 64 -1.12 -1.10 20.25
C VAL A 64 -1.05 -2.45 19.57
N ASP A 65 -0.51 -2.49 18.35
CA ASP A 65 -0.27 -3.72 17.61
C ASP A 65 1.24 -3.83 17.29
N PRO A 66 2.00 -4.62 18.07
CA PRO A 66 3.45 -4.72 17.91
C PRO A 66 3.89 -5.52 16.67
N PHE A 67 2.97 -6.19 16.00
CA PHE A 67 3.18 -6.96 14.77
C PHE A 67 2.09 -6.63 13.76
N CYS A 68 1.96 -5.36 13.41
CA CYS A 68 0.77 -4.83 12.75
C CYS A 68 0.57 -5.36 11.31
N GLY A 69 1.60 -5.92 10.69
CA GLY A 69 1.50 -6.43 9.33
C GLY A 69 0.87 -5.42 8.40
N ARG A 70 -0.15 -5.83 7.68
CA ARG A 70 -0.94 -4.96 6.79
C ARG A 70 -1.83 -3.94 7.49
N GLY A 71 -1.72 -3.79 8.82
CA GLY A 71 -2.43 -2.79 9.59
C GLY A 71 -3.94 -3.02 9.74
N THR A 72 -4.42 -4.26 9.76
CA THR A 72 -5.86 -4.56 9.89
C THR A 72 -6.41 -4.07 11.23
N THR A 73 -5.68 -4.26 12.32
CA THR A 73 -6.02 -3.74 13.66
C THR A 73 -6.07 -2.22 13.66
N LEU A 74 -5.07 -1.56 13.05
CA LEU A 74 -5.00 -0.10 12.94
C LEU A 74 -6.16 0.46 12.12
N TYR A 75 -6.51 -0.23 11.03
CA TYR A 75 -7.64 0.16 10.20
C TYR A 75 -8.97 0.00 10.93
N ALA A 76 -9.14 -1.05 11.71
CA ALA A 76 -10.31 -1.22 12.58
C ALA A 76 -10.39 -0.13 13.65
N ALA A 77 -9.28 0.22 14.29
CA ALA A 77 -9.21 1.31 15.25
C ALA A 77 -9.58 2.65 14.60
N ARG A 78 -9.06 2.94 13.41
CA ARG A 78 -9.44 4.10 12.60
C ARG A 78 -10.95 4.17 12.37
N LYS A 79 -11.58 3.07 11.93
CA LYS A 79 -13.04 3.01 11.71
C LYS A 79 -13.84 3.28 12.98
N MET A 80 -13.31 2.94 14.12
CA MET A 80 -13.91 3.17 15.42
C MET A 80 -13.50 4.50 16.07
N GLN A 81 -12.69 5.32 15.40
CA GLN A 81 -12.17 6.59 15.91
C GLN A 81 -11.33 6.41 17.20
N LEU A 82 -10.62 5.30 17.30
CA LEU A 82 -9.69 5.02 18.38
C LEU A 82 -8.26 5.40 17.97
N ASN A 83 -7.45 5.79 18.95
CA ASN A 83 -6.02 5.94 18.74
C ASN A 83 -5.38 4.56 18.60
N ALA A 84 -4.45 4.44 17.66
CA ALA A 84 -3.72 3.20 17.48
C ALA A 84 -2.26 3.45 17.08
N TRP A 85 -1.40 2.56 17.56
CA TRP A 85 0.00 2.46 17.17
C TRP A 85 0.27 1.06 16.64
N GLY A 86 1.03 0.99 15.56
CA GLY A 86 1.48 -0.26 15.00
C GLY A 86 2.98 -0.25 14.76
N VAL A 87 3.59 -1.40 14.91
CA VAL A 87 5.01 -1.63 14.63
C VAL A 87 5.13 -2.86 13.75
N ASP A 88 6.00 -2.79 12.75
CA ASP A 88 6.39 -3.95 11.95
C ASP A 88 7.81 -3.81 11.43
N THR A 89 8.51 -4.91 11.27
CA THR A 89 9.88 -4.94 10.73
C THR A 89 9.91 -4.87 9.20
N SER A 90 8.80 -5.22 8.55
CA SER A 90 8.69 -5.17 7.09
C SER A 90 8.35 -3.76 6.60
N PRO A 91 9.19 -3.13 5.76
CA PRO A 91 8.89 -1.82 5.20
C PRO A 91 7.66 -1.84 4.28
N ILE A 92 7.35 -2.98 3.67
CA ILE A 92 6.14 -3.16 2.85
C ILE A 92 4.90 -3.14 3.76
N ALA A 93 4.94 -3.88 4.86
CA ALA A 93 3.85 -3.90 5.84
C ALA A 93 3.56 -2.49 6.37
N VAL A 94 4.60 -1.76 6.75
CA VAL A 94 4.50 -0.37 7.22
C VAL A 94 3.90 0.56 6.17
N ALA A 95 4.34 0.46 4.90
CA ALA A 95 3.78 1.26 3.81
C ALA A 95 2.29 0.99 3.60
N VAL A 96 1.88 -0.29 3.62
CA VAL A 96 0.47 -0.69 3.48
C VAL A 96 -0.36 -0.24 4.69
N ALA A 97 0.16 -0.39 5.91
CA ALA A 97 -0.51 0.06 7.13
C ALA A 97 -0.71 1.58 7.14
N LYS A 98 0.32 2.36 6.76
CA LYS A 98 0.23 3.82 6.60
C LYS A 98 -0.85 4.21 5.59
N ALA A 99 -0.90 3.56 4.42
CA ALA A 99 -1.90 3.85 3.38
C ALA A 99 -3.33 3.64 3.88
N LYS A 100 -3.57 2.60 4.68
CA LYS A 100 -4.89 2.36 5.29
C LYS A 100 -5.29 3.44 6.30
N LEU A 101 -4.33 4.20 6.80
CA LEU A 101 -4.57 5.32 7.73
C LEU A 101 -4.61 6.67 7.01
N ALA A 102 -4.10 6.76 5.81
CA ALA A 102 -4.07 7.98 5.01
C ALA A 102 -5.47 8.41 4.55
N VAL A 103 -5.70 9.71 4.42
CA VAL A 103 -6.96 10.31 3.94
C VAL A 103 -6.63 11.42 2.97
N CYS A 104 -6.99 11.23 1.70
CA CYS A 104 -6.92 12.25 0.66
C CYS A 104 -8.07 12.03 -0.33
N ASP A 105 -8.24 12.95 -1.25
CA ASP A 105 -9.15 12.76 -2.36
C ASP A 105 -8.54 11.74 -3.33
N PHE A 106 -9.40 10.96 -4.00
CA PHE A 106 -8.93 9.83 -4.85
C PHE A 106 -8.10 10.30 -6.05
N GLU A 107 -8.28 11.53 -6.47
CA GLU A 107 -7.55 12.15 -7.58
C GLU A 107 -6.11 12.51 -7.21
N GLU A 108 -5.84 12.87 -5.95
CA GLU A 108 -4.52 13.32 -5.50
C GLU A 108 -3.39 12.30 -5.79
N PRO A 109 -3.53 10.99 -5.47
CA PRO A 109 -2.50 10.01 -5.81
C PRO A 109 -2.33 9.82 -7.33
N ILE A 110 -3.40 9.99 -8.11
CA ILE A 110 -3.37 9.86 -9.57
C ILE A 110 -2.60 11.03 -10.19
N LEU A 111 -2.91 12.26 -9.76
CA LEU A 111 -2.21 13.45 -10.20
C LEU A 111 -0.73 13.38 -9.83
N LEU A 112 -0.41 13.02 -8.59
CA LEU A 112 0.98 12.82 -8.17
C LEU A 112 1.72 11.79 -9.02
N ALA A 113 1.08 10.69 -9.39
CA ALA A 113 1.69 9.68 -10.25
C ALA A 113 1.99 10.25 -11.65
N ARG A 114 1.06 11.01 -12.23
CA ARG A 114 1.25 11.68 -13.53
C ARG A 114 2.40 12.68 -13.47
N ASP A 115 2.39 13.57 -12.49
CA ASP A 115 3.44 14.57 -12.30
C ASP A 115 4.83 13.94 -12.21
N ILE A 116 4.95 12.83 -11.47
CA ILE A 116 6.20 12.08 -11.37
C ILE A 116 6.59 11.48 -12.72
N LEU A 117 5.67 10.83 -13.42
CA LEU A 117 5.95 10.18 -14.70
C LEU A 117 6.31 11.18 -15.80
N GLU A 118 5.77 12.40 -15.73
CA GLU A 118 6.09 13.49 -16.67
C GLU A 118 7.44 14.16 -16.34
N ALA A 119 7.79 14.25 -15.05
CA ALA A 119 8.98 15.00 -14.61
C ALA A 119 10.23 14.14 -14.43
N ILE A 120 10.10 12.85 -14.14
CA ILE A 120 11.21 12.00 -13.73
C ILE A 120 11.62 11.03 -14.84
N GLU A 121 12.83 11.24 -15.35
CA GLU A 121 13.55 10.23 -16.11
C GLU A 121 14.37 9.37 -15.13
N PRO A 122 14.08 8.06 -14.98
CA PRO A 122 14.74 7.26 -13.96
C PRO A 122 16.22 7.03 -14.29
N ALA A 123 17.07 7.29 -13.29
CA ALA A 123 18.53 7.11 -13.42
C ALA A 123 18.98 5.65 -13.24
N ASN A 124 18.19 4.85 -12.51
CA ASN A 124 18.56 3.48 -12.13
C ASN A 124 17.48 2.47 -12.53
N ILE A 125 17.58 1.97 -13.75
CA ILE A 125 16.75 0.87 -14.26
C ILE A 125 17.56 -0.43 -14.12
N PRO A 126 17.04 -1.46 -13.43
CA PRO A 126 17.78 -2.71 -13.27
C PRO A 126 17.77 -3.52 -14.57
N GLU A 127 18.98 -3.93 -15.03
CA GLU A 127 19.19 -4.67 -16.28
C GLU A 127 19.42 -6.18 -16.05
N THR A 128 19.07 -6.70 -14.86
CA THR A 128 19.29 -8.13 -14.61
C THR A 128 18.29 -8.99 -15.36
N PRO A 129 18.65 -10.25 -15.69
CA PRO A 129 17.76 -11.16 -16.41
C PRO A 129 16.39 -11.35 -15.75
N PHE A 130 16.33 -11.25 -14.42
CA PHE A 130 15.07 -11.32 -13.67
C PHE A 130 14.11 -10.19 -14.05
N PHE A 131 14.58 -8.94 -14.04
CA PHE A 131 13.72 -7.80 -14.35
C PHE A 131 13.30 -7.77 -15.82
N MET A 132 14.22 -8.14 -16.72
CA MET A 132 13.94 -8.24 -18.14
C MET A 132 12.89 -9.31 -18.46
N ALA A 133 12.86 -10.41 -17.71
CA ALA A 133 11.87 -11.46 -17.85
C ALA A 133 10.55 -11.17 -17.10
N ALA A 134 10.57 -10.29 -16.08
CA ALA A 134 9.42 -10.04 -15.23
C ALA A 134 8.55 -8.87 -15.73
N TYR A 135 9.14 -7.88 -16.41
CA TYR A 135 8.46 -6.64 -16.79
C TYR A 135 8.73 -6.29 -18.26
N HIS A 136 7.73 -5.69 -18.91
CA HIS A 136 7.95 -4.99 -20.16
C HIS A 136 8.87 -3.77 -19.93
N PRO A 137 9.81 -3.45 -20.85
CA PRO A 137 10.78 -2.35 -20.65
C PRO A 137 10.15 -1.00 -20.29
N THR A 138 9.07 -0.61 -20.98
CA THR A 138 8.34 0.62 -20.70
C THR A 138 7.81 0.63 -19.27
N VAL A 139 7.13 -0.44 -18.85
CA VAL A 139 6.55 -0.56 -17.50
C VAL A 139 7.64 -0.57 -16.43
N LEU A 140 8.76 -1.24 -16.67
CA LEU A 140 9.90 -1.23 -15.75
C LEU A 140 10.45 0.19 -15.57
N ARG A 141 10.58 0.96 -16.66
CA ARG A 141 11.02 2.35 -16.63
C ARG A 141 10.05 3.22 -15.82
N GLU A 142 8.74 3.10 -16.04
CA GLU A 142 7.73 3.84 -15.28
C GLU A 142 7.72 3.49 -13.79
N ILE A 143 7.85 2.21 -13.44
CA ILE A 143 8.00 1.77 -12.04
C ILE A 143 9.24 2.40 -11.41
N CYS A 144 10.35 2.46 -12.13
CA CYS A 144 11.58 3.10 -11.64
C CYS A 144 11.41 4.61 -11.49
N ALA A 145 10.75 5.29 -12.42
CA ALA A 145 10.43 6.71 -12.32
C ALA A 145 9.57 7.01 -11.09
N LEU A 146 8.50 6.25 -10.89
CA LEU A 146 7.63 6.38 -9.71
C LEU A 146 8.39 6.13 -8.40
N ARG A 147 9.28 5.13 -8.37
CA ARG A 147 10.14 4.86 -7.21
C ARG A 147 11.04 6.05 -6.90
N GLU A 148 11.75 6.56 -7.91
CA GLU A 148 12.70 7.66 -7.73
C GLU A 148 11.98 8.97 -7.39
N GLY A 149 10.86 9.28 -8.05
CA GLY A 149 10.05 10.45 -7.74
C GLY A 149 9.50 10.43 -6.31
N LEU A 150 8.99 9.30 -5.85
CA LEU A 150 8.55 9.16 -4.45
C LEU A 150 9.70 9.29 -3.44
N GLN A 151 10.93 8.94 -3.81
CA GLN A 151 12.11 9.08 -2.96
C GLN A 151 12.61 10.53 -2.88
N GLN A 152 12.34 11.34 -3.90
CA GLN A 152 12.73 12.76 -3.96
C GLN A 152 11.77 13.68 -3.20
N LEU A 153 10.61 13.19 -2.77
CA LEU A 153 9.69 13.98 -1.98
C LEU A 153 10.29 14.30 -0.60
N GLU A 154 10.36 15.58 -0.27
CA GLU A 154 10.88 16.05 1.03
C GLU A 154 10.04 15.52 2.21
N ASN A 155 8.73 15.42 2.02
CA ASN A 155 7.79 14.97 3.04
C ASN A 155 6.78 13.96 2.47
N GLU A 156 6.45 12.93 3.24
CA GLU A 156 5.35 12.02 2.92
C GLU A 156 4.00 12.73 3.07
N SER A 157 3.23 12.82 1.98
CA SER A 157 1.82 13.23 2.00
C SER A 157 0.90 12.01 2.06
N ASN A 158 -0.39 12.21 2.39
CA ASN A 158 -1.36 11.12 2.30
C ASN A 158 -1.48 10.54 0.88
N ALA A 159 -1.38 11.40 -0.14
CA ALA A 159 -1.37 10.97 -1.53
C ALA A 159 -0.17 10.09 -1.86
N SER A 160 1.04 10.48 -1.45
CA SER A 160 2.26 9.70 -1.71
C SER A 160 2.26 8.36 -0.99
N VAL A 161 1.72 8.30 0.22
CA VAL A 161 1.58 7.06 1.00
C VAL A 161 0.61 6.09 0.33
N ILE A 162 -0.52 6.59 -0.17
CA ILE A 162 -1.50 5.77 -0.90
C ILE A 162 -0.92 5.32 -2.25
N LEU A 163 -0.29 6.22 -3.00
CA LEU A 163 0.37 5.89 -4.26
C LEU A 163 1.42 4.79 -4.08
N LYS A 164 2.28 4.92 -3.08
CA LYS A 164 3.30 3.92 -2.76
C LYS A 164 2.70 2.54 -2.50
N ALA A 165 1.63 2.45 -1.72
CA ALA A 165 0.97 1.18 -1.44
C ALA A 165 0.25 0.60 -2.67
N ALA A 166 -0.33 1.45 -3.51
CA ALA A 166 -0.94 1.05 -4.77
C ALA A 166 0.10 0.47 -5.73
N ILE A 167 1.24 1.14 -5.91
CA ILE A 167 2.36 0.62 -6.72
C ILE A 167 2.81 -0.74 -6.20
N LEU A 168 3.03 -0.88 -4.89
CA LEU A 168 3.43 -2.16 -4.29
C LEU A 168 2.41 -3.27 -4.57
N GLY A 169 1.11 -2.95 -4.57
CA GLY A 169 0.06 -3.88 -4.95
C GLY A 169 0.07 -4.25 -6.43
N CYS A 170 0.57 -3.35 -7.27
CA CYS A 170 0.62 -3.53 -8.74
C CYS A 170 1.85 -4.26 -9.27
N LEU A 171 2.93 -4.36 -8.51
CA LEU A 171 4.22 -4.89 -8.97
C LEU A 171 4.19 -6.32 -9.54
N HIS A 172 3.17 -7.09 -9.25
CA HIS A 172 3.01 -8.47 -9.73
C HIS A 172 2.12 -8.59 -10.97
N GLY A 173 1.62 -7.46 -11.45
CA GLY A 173 0.72 -7.41 -12.60
C GLY A 173 -0.64 -8.07 -12.39
N PRO A 174 -1.47 -8.10 -13.41
CA PRO A 174 -2.80 -8.64 -13.32
C PRO A 174 -2.80 -10.16 -13.14
N LEU A 175 -3.76 -10.67 -12.37
CA LEU A 175 -3.97 -12.09 -12.10
C LEU A 175 -4.48 -12.87 -13.28
N SER A 176 -5.33 -12.23 -14.07
CA SER A 176 -6.02 -12.89 -15.16
C SER A 176 -5.52 -12.35 -16.49
N LYS A 177 -5.71 -13.17 -17.53
CA LYS A 177 -5.46 -12.77 -18.91
C LYS A 177 -6.40 -11.67 -19.43
N HIS A 178 -7.42 -11.31 -18.63
CA HIS A 178 -8.38 -10.28 -18.98
C HIS A 178 -8.00 -8.97 -18.30
N ILE A 179 -7.63 -7.98 -19.09
CA ILE A 179 -7.27 -6.63 -18.62
C ILE A 179 -8.38 -6.01 -17.78
N GLU A 180 -9.64 -6.26 -18.16
CA GLU A 180 -10.82 -5.76 -17.46
C GLU A 180 -11.01 -6.36 -16.06
N SER A 181 -10.41 -7.50 -15.78
CA SER A 181 -10.41 -8.16 -14.47
C SER A 181 -9.04 -8.12 -13.80
N ALA A 182 -8.27 -7.07 -14.02
CA ALA A 182 -6.97 -6.81 -13.40
C ALA A 182 -7.11 -6.65 -11.88
N GLY A 183 -7.64 -7.65 -11.25
CA GLY A 183 -7.66 -7.80 -9.80
C GLY A 183 -6.35 -8.39 -9.34
N TYR A 184 -5.82 -7.81 -8.26
CA TYR A 184 -4.65 -8.37 -7.65
C TYR A 184 -4.95 -9.65 -6.95
N PHE A 185 -4.02 -10.46 -7.11
CA PHE A 185 -3.73 -11.73 -6.54
C PHE A 185 -4.37 -12.04 -5.21
N SER A 186 -4.72 -13.30 -5.11
CA SER A 186 -4.94 -14.03 -3.87
C SER A 186 -3.97 -13.55 -2.77
N ASN A 187 -4.37 -13.68 -1.54
CA ASN A 187 -3.61 -13.34 -0.32
C ASN A 187 -2.23 -14.02 -0.19
N GLN A 188 -1.76 -14.68 -1.22
CA GLN A 188 -0.46 -15.33 -1.21
C GLN A 188 0.62 -14.36 -1.66
N MET A 189 1.73 -14.36 -0.93
CA MET A 189 2.91 -13.62 -1.28
C MET A 189 3.39 -14.06 -2.66
N PRO A 190 3.59 -13.12 -3.59
CA PRO A 190 4.08 -13.44 -4.92
C PRO A 190 5.47 -14.08 -4.81
N ARG A 191 5.69 -15.11 -5.58
CA ARG A 191 7.00 -15.74 -5.68
C ARG A 191 7.95 -14.80 -6.40
N THR A 192 8.87 -14.20 -5.67
CA THR A 192 9.82 -13.19 -6.16
C THR A 192 10.90 -13.76 -7.11
N TYR A 193 10.99 -15.08 -7.24
CA TYR A 193 12.01 -15.77 -8.06
C TYR A 193 11.45 -16.54 -9.25
N ALA A 194 10.16 -16.48 -9.50
CA ALA A 194 9.59 -17.04 -10.71
C ALA A 194 9.43 -15.91 -11.74
N SER A 195 10.17 -15.98 -12.83
CA SER A 195 9.93 -15.12 -14.00
C SER A 195 8.51 -15.34 -14.52
N LYS A 196 7.89 -14.26 -14.97
CA LYS A 196 6.58 -14.36 -15.63
C LYS A 196 6.76 -14.97 -17.01
N PRO A 197 5.82 -15.81 -17.46
CA PRO A 197 5.79 -16.23 -18.86
C PRO A 197 5.69 -15.01 -19.79
N ASP A 198 6.32 -15.09 -20.98
CA ASP A 198 6.34 -14.00 -21.95
C ASP A 198 4.96 -13.41 -22.26
N TYR A 199 3.94 -14.27 -22.33
CA TYR A 199 2.58 -13.79 -22.54
C TYR A 199 2.06 -12.91 -21.40
N ALA A 200 2.52 -13.11 -20.17
CA ALA A 200 2.12 -12.30 -19.03
C ALA A 200 2.81 -10.93 -19.04
N VAL A 201 4.02 -10.85 -19.55
CA VAL A 201 4.76 -9.58 -19.70
C VAL A 201 4.09 -8.64 -20.70
N ARG A 202 3.48 -9.18 -21.75
CA ARG A 202 2.74 -8.40 -22.76
C ARG A 202 1.51 -7.66 -22.24
N TYR A 203 0.95 -8.10 -21.10
CA TYR A 203 -0.21 -7.42 -20.48
C TYR A 203 0.17 -6.23 -19.60
N TRP A 204 1.46 -5.89 -19.52
CA TRP A 204 1.93 -4.72 -18.81
C TRP A 204 1.95 -3.45 -19.67
N GLU A 205 1.83 -3.61 -20.96
CA GLU A 205 1.66 -2.50 -21.91
C GLU A 205 0.23 -1.93 -21.83
#